data_e1aba8f2208e01dee9140057be99b105
#
_entry.id   e1aba8f2208e01dee9140057be99b105
#
_cell.length_a   1.000
_cell.length_b   1.000
_cell.length_c   1.000
_cell.angle_alpha   90.00
_cell.angle_beta   90.00
_cell.angle_gamma   90.00
#
_symmetry.space_group_name_H-M   'P 1'
#
loop_
_entity.id
_entity.type
_entity.pdbx_description
1 polymer ?
#
loop_
_entity_poly.entity_id
_entity_poly.type
_entity_poly.pdbx_seq_one_letter_code
_entity_poly.pdbx_strand_id
1 'polypeptide(L)'
;MTEDRLKKKIKTVDELCKAIGARPREHKVIMCHGTFDIVHPGHVRHLIYAKSKADKLVVSLTADTHVTKANFRPFVPQELRAMNLAALEMVDYVIIDTEAKPLKNLSAIQPDYFAKGYEYVAGGIDPRTREELAVLESYGGEFIYTPGDVVFSSSAIIESMPPNLSLEKLLSVLDAEGLKFSDLRAALKRFGHIRVHVVGDTIVDSYTQTTLVGGTTKTPTFSVRFESQTDYVGGAGVVAKHLAAAGADVTFTTVLGEDKFKDFVLEDLAKVGIKVNAIIDPTRPTTNKNAFIAGGYRLLKVDTLDNRSISQRLVDEFRDKIAKTKVDAVVFCDFRHGVFNRRTIPPLVECIPEGAYRVADSQVASRWGNILDFEGFDLITPNEREARFALGDQDSVVRPLGLELYKQAKCKTLILKMGERGLITYRTIPETEEDFRAFFVVDSFAVNVADAVGSGDALLAYATLAMVDTKNEVVASVLGSMAAAVECEYDGNIPVSPDDVRRKLDSVEKRAIFD
;
A
#
# COMPACT_ATOMS: atom_id res chain seq x y z
N MET A 1 -30.51 -10.73 -8.03
CA MET A 1 -31.76 -9.97 -7.76
C MET A 1 -31.70 -9.10 -6.49
N THR A 2 -31.04 -9.52 -5.44
CA THR A 2 -30.97 -8.77 -4.18
C THR A 2 -29.94 -7.63 -4.25
N GLU A 3 -28.75 -7.85 -4.79
CA GLU A 3 -27.66 -6.89 -4.86
C GLU A 3 -27.97 -5.67 -5.76
N ASP A 4 -28.55 -5.88 -6.94
CA ASP A 4 -28.99 -4.79 -7.83
C ASP A 4 -30.04 -3.89 -7.17
N ARG A 5 -30.84 -4.43 -6.26
CA ARG A 5 -31.83 -3.64 -5.50
C ARG A 5 -31.14 -2.75 -4.47
N LEU A 6 -30.06 -3.22 -3.84
CA LEU A 6 -29.28 -2.46 -2.87
C LEU A 6 -28.48 -1.36 -3.56
N LYS A 7 -27.80 -1.68 -4.67
CA LYS A 7 -27.06 -0.70 -5.48
C LYS A 7 -27.94 0.46 -5.94
N LYS A 8 -29.24 0.25 -6.19
CA LYS A 8 -30.21 1.31 -6.53
C LYS A 8 -30.45 2.33 -5.41
N LYS A 9 -30.22 1.96 -4.14
CA LYS A 9 -30.33 2.88 -3.01
C LYS A 9 -29.07 3.76 -2.85
N ILE A 10 -27.90 3.32 -3.35
CA ILE A 10 -26.65 4.08 -3.30
C ILE A 10 -26.66 5.05 -4.49
N LYS A 11 -26.54 6.34 -4.22
CA LYS A 11 -26.68 7.41 -5.20
C LYS A 11 -25.59 8.45 -5.08
N THR A 12 -25.30 9.11 -6.17
CA THR A 12 -24.61 10.40 -6.14
C THR A 12 -25.55 11.47 -5.56
N VAL A 13 -25.00 12.61 -5.13
CA VAL A 13 -25.80 13.72 -4.60
C VAL A 13 -26.79 14.22 -5.64
N ASP A 14 -26.38 14.34 -6.90
CA ASP A 14 -27.24 14.80 -8.01
C ASP A 14 -28.39 13.82 -8.29
N GLU A 15 -28.11 12.51 -8.29
CA GLU A 15 -29.14 11.48 -8.44
C GLU A 15 -30.10 11.48 -7.28
N LEU A 16 -29.59 11.68 -6.05
CA LEU A 16 -30.41 11.80 -4.85
C LEU A 16 -31.33 13.03 -4.94
N CYS A 17 -30.80 14.21 -5.26
CA CYS A 17 -31.57 15.43 -5.40
C CYS A 17 -32.69 15.29 -6.46
N LYS A 18 -32.42 14.60 -7.58
CA LYS A 18 -33.47 14.26 -8.57
C LYS A 18 -34.51 13.29 -8.02
N ALA A 19 -34.11 12.33 -7.19
CA ALA A 19 -35.02 11.32 -6.63
C ALA A 19 -35.94 11.86 -5.54
N ILE A 20 -35.44 12.80 -4.71
CA ILE A 20 -36.23 13.38 -3.60
C ILE A 20 -36.91 14.71 -3.95
N GLY A 21 -36.53 15.36 -5.05
CA GLY A 21 -37.06 16.65 -5.47
C GLY A 21 -36.53 17.84 -4.62
N ALA A 22 -36.67 19.04 -5.18
CA ALA A 22 -36.29 20.30 -4.49
C ALA A 22 -37.37 20.70 -3.44
N ARG A 23 -36.95 21.50 -2.44
CA ARG A 23 -37.88 22.11 -1.49
C ARG A 23 -38.65 23.28 -2.15
N PRO A 24 -39.96 23.48 -1.80
CA PRO A 24 -40.80 22.65 -0.93
C PRO A 24 -41.21 21.32 -1.60
N ARG A 25 -41.24 20.24 -0.84
CA ARG A 25 -41.60 18.89 -1.31
C ARG A 25 -42.75 18.31 -0.47
N GLU A 26 -43.51 17.38 -1.04
CA GLU A 26 -44.68 16.77 -0.37
C GLU A 26 -44.27 15.83 0.79
N HIS A 27 -43.08 15.26 0.76
CA HIS A 27 -42.57 14.32 1.76
C HIS A 27 -41.40 14.90 2.55
N LYS A 28 -41.31 14.51 3.81
CA LYS A 28 -40.20 14.91 4.71
C LYS A 28 -38.98 14.03 4.50
N VAL A 29 -37.81 14.67 4.44
CA VAL A 29 -36.51 14.01 4.31
C VAL A 29 -35.70 14.24 5.57
N ILE A 30 -35.15 13.16 6.15
CA ILE A 30 -34.20 13.20 7.24
C ILE A 30 -32.85 12.68 6.76
N MET A 31 -31.77 13.32 7.16
CA MET A 31 -30.42 12.91 6.85
C MET A 31 -29.66 12.60 8.12
N CYS A 32 -28.94 11.48 8.13
CA CYS A 32 -27.93 11.11 9.13
C CYS A 32 -26.55 11.14 8.46
N HIS A 33 -25.52 11.56 9.19
CA HIS A 33 -24.15 11.54 8.69
C HIS A 33 -23.22 10.84 9.68
N GLY A 34 -22.30 10.02 9.16
CA GLY A 34 -21.31 9.34 10.00
C GLY A 34 -20.38 8.42 9.21
N THR A 35 -19.42 7.85 9.94
CA THR A 35 -18.46 6.88 9.37
C THR A 35 -19.10 5.50 9.16
N PHE A 36 -19.93 5.03 10.08
CA PHE A 36 -20.60 3.71 10.06
C PHE A 36 -19.66 2.56 9.71
N ASP A 37 -18.47 2.55 10.30
CA ASP A 37 -17.40 1.61 9.97
C ASP A 37 -17.84 0.15 10.18
N ILE A 38 -18.38 -0.17 11.38
CA ILE A 38 -19.13 -1.39 11.63
C ILE A 38 -20.52 -1.00 12.13
N VAL A 39 -21.56 -1.45 11.42
CA VAL A 39 -22.93 -1.22 11.85
C VAL A 39 -23.20 -2.09 13.08
N HIS A 40 -23.64 -1.47 14.18
CA HIS A 40 -23.95 -2.12 15.45
C HIS A 40 -25.33 -1.68 15.96
N PRO A 41 -25.87 -2.33 17.01
CA PRO A 41 -27.22 -2.02 17.51
C PRO A 41 -27.48 -0.55 17.81
N GLY A 42 -26.48 0.22 18.23
CA GLY A 42 -26.59 1.67 18.41
C GLY A 42 -26.90 2.42 17.13
N HIS A 43 -26.20 2.10 16.04
CA HIS A 43 -26.48 2.67 14.71
C HIS A 43 -27.90 2.28 14.23
N VAL A 44 -28.29 1.02 14.39
CA VAL A 44 -29.62 0.55 13.97
C VAL A 44 -30.72 1.31 14.70
N ARG A 45 -30.62 1.49 16.02
CA ARG A 45 -31.59 2.27 16.81
C ARG A 45 -31.63 3.74 16.39
N HIS A 46 -30.47 4.36 16.16
CA HIS A 46 -30.34 5.73 15.66
C HIS A 46 -31.09 5.89 14.33
N LEU A 47 -30.87 4.99 13.38
CA LEU A 47 -31.50 5.03 12.06
C LEU A 47 -33.01 4.74 12.11
N ILE A 48 -33.47 3.80 12.96
CA ILE A 48 -34.89 3.54 13.20
C ILE A 48 -35.58 4.79 13.74
N TYR A 49 -34.98 5.42 14.76
CA TYR A 49 -35.54 6.64 15.34
C TYR A 49 -35.58 7.78 14.31
N ALA A 50 -34.50 7.99 13.57
CA ALA A 50 -34.45 8.98 12.49
C ALA A 50 -35.55 8.71 11.46
N LYS A 51 -35.68 7.49 10.96
CA LYS A 51 -36.72 7.10 10.00
C LYS A 51 -38.14 7.35 10.54
N SER A 52 -38.37 7.20 11.84
CA SER A 52 -39.71 7.46 12.43
C SER A 52 -40.13 8.94 12.39
N LYS A 53 -39.23 9.85 12.06
CA LYS A 53 -39.46 11.31 12.02
C LYS A 53 -39.70 11.86 10.60
N ALA A 54 -39.46 11.04 9.57
CA ALA A 54 -39.56 11.50 8.18
C ALA A 54 -39.96 10.35 7.23
N ASP A 55 -40.46 10.72 6.07
CA ASP A 55 -40.88 9.76 5.04
C ASP A 55 -39.71 9.10 4.34
N LYS A 56 -38.57 9.83 4.20
CA LYS A 56 -37.34 9.35 3.57
C LYS A 56 -36.14 9.54 4.49
N LEU A 57 -35.40 8.46 4.68
CA LEU A 57 -34.12 8.47 5.40
C LEU A 57 -32.95 8.39 4.40
N VAL A 58 -32.12 9.41 4.42
CA VAL A 58 -30.85 9.48 3.70
C VAL A 58 -29.71 9.26 4.68
N VAL A 59 -28.80 8.34 4.38
CA VAL A 59 -27.57 8.16 5.16
C VAL A 59 -26.39 8.69 4.34
N SER A 60 -25.74 9.71 4.85
CA SER A 60 -24.50 10.28 4.30
C SER A 60 -23.31 9.60 4.98
N LEU A 61 -22.51 8.91 4.21
CA LEU A 61 -21.39 8.12 4.65
C LEU A 61 -20.08 8.88 4.41
N THR A 62 -19.28 9.11 5.45
CA THR A 62 -17.94 9.71 5.30
C THR A 62 -17.06 8.84 4.41
N ALA A 63 -16.49 9.42 3.34
CA ALA A 63 -15.55 8.72 2.47
C ALA A 63 -14.29 8.31 3.24
N ASP A 64 -13.64 7.25 2.77
CA ASP A 64 -12.44 6.68 3.41
C ASP A 64 -11.30 7.71 3.56
N THR A 65 -11.19 8.65 2.63
CA THR A 65 -10.20 9.75 2.64
C THR A 65 -10.31 10.66 3.85
N HIS A 66 -11.51 10.79 4.42
CA HIS A 66 -11.78 11.72 5.52
C HIS A 66 -11.94 11.05 6.89
N VAL A 67 -11.74 9.72 6.96
CA VAL A 67 -11.77 9.01 8.24
C VAL A 67 -10.40 9.09 8.91
N THR A 68 -10.26 9.99 9.89
CA THR A 68 -8.99 10.32 10.57
C THR A 68 -8.91 9.85 12.01
N LYS A 69 -9.93 9.14 12.54
CA LYS A 69 -10.05 8.83 13.97
C LYS A 69 -9.03 7.84 14.54
N ALA A 70 -8.38 6.99 13.71
CA ALA A 70 -7.34 6.04 14.13
C ALA A 70 -6.55 5.56 12.92
N ASN A 71 -5.33 5.03 13.16
CA ASN A 71 -4.38 4.63 12.11
C ASN A 71 -4.94 3.60 11.11
N PHE A 72 -5.98 2.83 11.48
CA PHE A 72 -6.50 1.70 10.70
C PHE A 72 -7.98 1.84 10.34
N ARG A 73 -8.53 3.05 10.44
CA ARG A 73 -9.93 3.31 10.09
C ARG A 73 -10.09 4.04 8.76
N PRO A 74 -11.18 3.80 8.04
CA PRO A 74 -12.19 2.80 8.33
C PRO A 74 -11.65 1.38 8.11
N PHE A 75 -12.12 0.42 8.90
CA PHE A 75 -11.80 -0.99 8.77
C PHE A 75 -12.53 -1.61 7.56
N VAL A 76 -13.80 -1.21 7.35
CA VAL A 76 -14.64 -1.60 6.22
C VAL A 76 -14.56 -0.52 5.14
N PRO A 77 -14.17 -0.85 3.89
CA PRO A 77 -14.17 0.09 2.76
C PRO A 77 -15.54 0.75 2.55
N GLN A 78 -15.55 1.99 2.05
CA GLN A 78 -16.75 2.79 1.89
C GLN A 78 -17.84 2.13 1.04
N GLU A 79 -17.48 1.35 0.01
CA GLU A 79 -18.41 0.63 -0.84
C GLU A 79 -19.18 -0.43 -0.04
N LEU A 80 -18.46 -1.21 0.79
CA LEU A 80 -19.08 -2.22 1.65
C LEU A 80 -19.87 -1.58 2.79
N ARG A 81 -19.41 -0.46 3.34
CA ARG A 81 -20.17 0.31 4.33
C ARG A 81 -21.46 0.85 3.74
N ALA A 82 -21.43 1.35 2.50
CA ALA A 82 -22.60 1.81 1.78
C ALA A 82 -23.59 0.66 1.51
N MET A 83 -23.10 -0.52 1.11
CA MET A 83 -23.91 -1.72 0.92
C MET A 83 -24.57 -2.19 2.22
N ASN A 84 -23.83 -2.20 3.35
CA ASN A 84 -24.37 -2.56 4.66
C ASN A 84 -25.52 -1.63 5.07
N LEU A 85 -25.37 -0.32 4.86
CA LEU A 85 -26.41 0.65 5.15
C LEU A 85 -27.61 0.51 4.20
N ALA A 86 -27.38 0.29 2.89
CA ALA A 86 -28.42 0.08 1.91
C ALA A 86 -29.25 -1.20 2.17
N ALA A 87 -28.65 -2.20 2.80
CA ALA A 87 -29.32 -3.44 3.19
C ALA A 87 -30.31 -3.26 4.36
N LEU A 88 -30.19 -2.17 5.12
CA LEU A 88 -31.12 -1.87 6.20
C LEU A 88 -32.47 -1.41 5.63
N GLU A 89 -33.55 -2.03 6.11
CA GLU A 89 -34.91 -1.78 5.59
C GLU A 89 -35.34 -0.32 5.73
N MET A 90 -34.99 0.32 6.87
CA MET A 90 -35.35 1.70 7.18
C MET A 90 -34.60 2.73 6.34
N VAL A 91 -33.50 2.38 5.67
CA VAL A 91 -32.69 3.30 4.85
C VAL A 91 -33.25 3.36 3.43
N ASP A 92 -33.66 4.53 2.98
CA ASP A 92 -34.16 4.75 1.61
C ASP A 92 -33.00 5.01 0.64
N TYR A 93 -32.02 5.85 1.01
CA TYR A 93 -30.87 6.21 0.18
C TYR A 93 -29.58 6.30 0.99
N VAL A 94 -28.48 6.00 0.33
CA VAL A 94 -27.11 6.18 0.84
C VAL A 94 -26.33 7.02 -0.13
N ILE A 95 -25.57 7.99 0.37
CA ILE A 95 -24.59 8.76 -0.41
C ILE A 95 -23.20 8.63 0.27
N ILE A 96 -22.15 8.64 -0.53
CA ILE A 96 -20.77 8.74 -0.02
C ILE A 96 -20.39 10.22 -0.07
N ASP A 97 -20.04 10.77 1.09
CA ASP A 97 -19.64 12.17 1.26
C ASP A 97 -18.15 12.32 1.02
N THR A 98 -17.79 12.98 -0.06
CA THR A 98 -16.40 13.22 -0.48
C THR A 98 -15.75 14.40 0.24
N GLU A 99 -16.48 15.10 1.11
CA GLU A 99 -15.97 16.20 1.90
C GLU A 99 -15.67 15.77 3.34
N ALA A 100 -14.76 16.50 3.99
CA ALA A 100 -14.43 16.26 5.41
C ALA A 100 -15.59 16.57 6.38
N LYS A 101 -16.55 17.36 5.93
CA LYS A 101 -17.75 17.78 6.67
C LYS A 101 -18.97 17.75 5.74
N PRO A 102 -20.16 17.38 6.21
CA PRO A 102 -21.35 17.20 5.36
C PRO A 102 -22.00 18.53 4.89
N LEU A 103 -21.31 19.67 5.00
CA LEU A 103 -21.89 20.98 4.77
C LEU A 103 -22.36 21.20 3.32
N LYS A 104 -21.55 20.77 2.34
CA LYS A 104 -21.88 20.84 0.91
C LYS A 104 -23.10 20.00 0.59
N ASN A 105 -23.15 18.78 1.10
CA ASN A 105 -24.25 17.87 0.90
C ASN A 105 -25.53 18.34 1.63
N LEU A 106 -25.41 18.90 2.84
CA LEU A 106 -26.53 19.53 3.54
C LEU A 106 -27.12 20.69 2.72
N SER A 107 -26.27 21.55 2.16
CA SER A 107 -26.70 22.68 1.32
C SER A 107 -27.36 22.23 0.01
N ALA A 108 -26.87 21.14 -0.62
CA ALA A 108 -27.37 20.64 -1.88
C ALA A 108 -28.70 19.86 -1.70
N ILE A 109 -28.78 18.99 -0.72
CA ILE A 109 -29.91 18.09 -0.46
C ILE A 109 -31.03 18.82 0.26
N GLN A 110 -30.71 19.76 1.13
CA GLN A 110 -31.61 20.52 1.98
C GLN A 110 -32.62 19.60 2.71
N PRO A 111 -32.18 18.62 3.53
CA PRO A 111 -33.11 17.77 4.26
C PRO A 111 -33.96 18.60 5.22
N ASP A 112 -35.19 18.13 5.50
CA ASP A 112 -36.07 18.80 6.48
C ASP A 112 -35.50 18.64 7.88
N TYR A 113 -34.90 17.47 8.14
CA TYR A 113 -34.29 17.14 9.42
C TYR A 113 -32.85 16.61 9.25
N PHE A 114 -31.98 16.99 10.17
CA PHE A 114 -30.64 16.40 10.29
C PHE A 114 -30.49 15.76 11.65
N ALA A 115 -30.24 14.43 11.69
CA ALA A 115 -30.21 13.67 12.93
C ALA A 115 -28.79 13.34 13.37
N LYS A 116 -28.50 13.59 14.66
CA LYS A 116 -27.25 13.19 15.34
C LYS A 116 -27.53 12.46 16.65
N GLY A 117 -26.56 11.63 17.08
CA GLY A 117 -26.59 10.99 18.39
C GLY A 117 -26.45 12.03 19.52
N TYR A 118 -27.10 11.76 20.67
CA TYR A 118 -27.05 12.64 21.84
C TYR A 118 -25.63 12.84 22.39
N GLU A 119 -24.72 11.90 22.16
CA GLU A 119 -23.30 11.97 22.54
C GLU A 119 -22.57 13.19 21.99
N TYR A 120 -23.02 13.76 20.88
CA TYR A 120 -22.44 14.97 20.29
C TYR A 120 -22.86 16.27 21.00
N VAL A 121 -23.68 16.19 22.02
CA VAL A 121 -24.24 17.34 22.75
C VAL A 121 -23.97 17.27 24.24
N ALA A 122 -23.73 16.07 24.80
CA ALA A 122 -23.57 15.83 26.23
C ALA A 122 -22.42 16.59 26.92
N GLY A 123 -21.43 17.09 26.12
CA GLY A 123 -20.29 17.90 26.59
C GLY A 123 -20.30 19.37 26.14
N GLY A 124 -21.42 19.86 25.59
CA GLY A 124 -21.52 21.15 24.90
C GLY A 124 -21.53 20.97 23.38
N ILE A 125 -22.04 21.97 22.64
CA ILE A 125 -22.16 21.88 21.18
C ILE A 125 -20.76 21.94 20.54
N ASP A 126 -20.33 20.83 19.96
CA ASP A 126 -19.08 20.73 19.19
C ASP A 126 -19.03 21.83 18.09
N PRO A 127 -17.89 22.49 17.86
CA PRO A 127 -17.74 23.47 16.78
C PRO A 127 -18.23 22.99 15.40
N ARG A 128 -18.03 21.70 15.07
CA ARG A 128 -18.52 21.09 13.83
C ARG A 128 -20.05 21.07 13.76
N THR A 129 -20.71 20.76 14.87
CA THR A 129 -22.18 20.77 14.96
C THR A 129 -22.76 22.18 14.80
N ARG A 130 -22.03 23.22 15.20
CA ARG A 130 -22.46 24.62 14.99
C ARG A 130 -22.46 25.02 13.51
N GLU A 131 -21.46 24.60 12.75
CA GLU A 131 -21.39 24.85 11.32
C GLU A 131 -22.53 24.14 10.57
N GLU A 132 -22.81 22.89 10.93
CA GLU A 132 -23.92 22.12 10.37
C GLU A 132 -25.28 22.75 10.69
N LEU A 133 -25.44 23.23 11.94
CA LEU A 133 -26.66 23.95 12.36
C LEU A 133 -26.85 25.24 11.57
N ALA A 134 -25.81 26.03 11.35
CA ALA A 134 -25.89 27.26 10.56
C ALA A 134 -26.33 26.99 9.11
N VAL A 135 -25.83 25.92 8.49
CA VAL A 135 -26.25 25.52 7.15
C VAL A 135 -27.72 25.09 7.17
N LEU A 136 -28.13 24.29 8.16
CA LEU A 136 -29.50 23.79 8.31
C LEU A 136 -30.51 24.93 8.47
N GLU A 137 -30.20 25.89 9.34
CA GLU A 137 -31.02 27.09 9.61
C GLU A 137 -31.17 27.99 8.35
N SER A 138 -30.13 28.06 7.49
CA SER A 138 -30.13 28.91 6.30
C SER A 138 -31.26 28.60 5.31
N TYR A 139 -31.77 27.35 5.32
CA TYR A 139 -32.89 26.92 4.46
C TYR A 139 -34.13 26.45 5.26
N GLY A 140 -34.16 26.65 6.59
CA GLY A 140 -35.29 26.30 7.46
C GLY A 140 -35.41 24.79 7.74
N GLY A 141 -34.29 24.08 7.84
CA GLY A 141 -34.22 22.70 8.33
C GLY A 141 -34.10 22.66 9.87
N GLU A 142 -34.38 21.51 10.47
CA GLU A 142 -34.36 21.31 11.91
C GLU A 142 -33.37 20.23 12.33
N PHE A 143 -32.72 20.43 13.47
CA PHE A 143 -31.80 19.45 14.08
C PHE A 143 -32.58 18.49 15.01
N ILE A 144 -32.38 17.17 14.84
CA ILE A 144 -32.99 16.15 15.68
C ILE A 144 -31.92 15.36 16.42
N TYR A 145 -31.99 15.33 17.74
CA TYR A 145 -31.14 14.48 18.55
C TYR A 145 -31.83 13.15 18.81
N THR A 146 -31.11 12.07 18.50
CA THR A 146 -31.59 10.73 18.75
C THR A 146 -31.20 10.30 20.17
N PRO A 147 -32.05 9.53 20.88
CA PRO A 147 -31.72 9.05 22.22
C PRO A 147 -30.42 8.22 22.17
N GLY A 148 -29.39 8.69 22.84
CA GLY A 148 -28.15 7.94 23.04
C GLY A 148 -28.34 6.96 24.19
N ASP A 149 -28.44 5.67 23.90
CA ASP A 149 -28.39 4.63 24.92
C ASP A 149 -27.45 3.51 24.51
N VAL A 150 -26.58 3.19 25.47
CA VAL A 150 -25.63 2.08 25.47
C VAL A 150 -24.39 2.28 24.60
N VAL A 151 -23.27 2.30 25.28
CA VAL A 151 -21.90 2.45 24.80
C VAL A 151 -21.47 1.23 23.96
N PHE A 152 -21.96 1.13 22.74
CA PHE A 152 -21.30 0.33 21.71
C PHE A 152 -20.61 1.30 20.74
N SER A 153 -19.28 1.29 20.69
CA SER A 153 -18.56 2.00 19.63
C SER A 153 -17.93 0.98 18.69
N SER A 154 -18.01 1.23 17.37
CA SER A 154 -17.29 0.43 16.38
C SER A 154 -15.80 0.34 16.74
N SER A 155 -15.23 1.39 17.37
CA SER A 155 -13.84 1.40 17.83
C SER A 155 -13.53 0.29 18.80
N ALA A 156 -14.34 0.13 19.85
CA ALA A 156 -14.10 -0.90 20.87
C ALA A 156 -14.30 -2.33 20.33
N ILE A 157 -15.22 -2.51 19.36
CA ILE A 157 -15.43 -3.80 18.72
C ILE A 157 -14.24 -4.17 17.86
N ILE A 158 -13.73 -3.24 17.05
CA ILE A 158 -12.57 -3.46 16.16
C ILE A 158 -11.30 -3.69 16.97
N GLU A 159 -11.08 -2.94 18.05
CA GLU A 159 -9.93 -3.09 18.92
C GLU A 159 -9.90 -4.44 19.65
N SER A 160 -11.07 -5.01 19.96
CA SER A 160 -11.14 -6.29 20.69
C SER A 160 -11.01 -7.51 19.78
N MET A 161 -11.54 -7.48 18.56
CA MET A 161 -11.52 -8.62 17.62
C MET A 161 -11.96 -8.15 16.22
N PRO A 162 -11.02 -7.68 15.38
CA PRO A 162 -11.34 -7.20 14.05
C PRO A 162 -11.86 -8.36 13.18
N PRO A 163 -13.00 -8.21 12.47
CA PRO A 163 -13.45 -9.22 11.53
C PRO A 163 -12.46 -9.34 10.36
N ASN A 164 -12.23 -10.56 9.87
CA ASN A 164 -11.40 -10.76 8.68
C ASN A 164 -12.23 -10.48 7.43
N LEU A 165 -12.00 -9.34 6.80
CA LEU A 165 -12.68 -8.87 5.58
C LEU A 165 -11.73 -8.80 4.38
N SER A 166 -10.58 -9.48 4.44
CA SER A 166 -9.56 -9.37 3.38
C SER A 166 -10.08 -9.82 2.02
N LEU A 167 -10.96 -10.81 2.02
CA LEU A 167 -11.54 -11.34 0.80
C LEU A 167 -12.60 -10.41 0.22
N GLU A 168 -13.53 -9.93 1.05
CA GLU A 168 -14.60 -9.00 0.64
C GLU A 168 -14.02 -7.69 0.12
N LYS A 169 -12.94 -7.18 0.75
CA LYS A 169 -12.20 -6.00 0.27
C LYS A 169 -11.60 -6.25 -1.12
N LEU A 170 -10.95 -7.41 -1.31
CA LEU A 170 -10.39 -7.79 -2.61
C LEU A 170 -11.47 -7.87 -3.68
N LEU A 171 -12.59 -8.57 -3.40
CA LEU A 171 -13.69 -8.71 -4.33
C LEU A 171 -14.31 -7.35 -4.69
N SER A 172 -14.49 -6.47 -3.70
CA SER A 172 -14.99 -5.10 -3.92
C SER A 172 -14.07 -4.29 -4.84
N VAL A 173 -12.75 -4.39 -4.66
CA VAL A 173 -11.78 -3.68 -5.51
C VAL A 173 -11.78 -4.26 -6.93
N LEU A 174 -11.83 -5.58 -7.08
CA LEU A 174 -11.89 -6.22 -8.39
C LEU A 174 -13.21 -5.87 -9.14
N ASP A 175 -14.36 -5.93 -8.46
CA ASP A 175 -15.66 -5.59 -9.05
C ASP A 175 -15.72 -4.12 -9.49
N ALA A 176 -15.18 -3.20 -8.68
CA ALA A 176 -15.14 -1.78 -9.01
C ALA A 176 -14.36 -1.47 -10.31
N GLU A 177 -13.37 -2.30 -10.65
CA GLU A 177 -12.55 -2.18 -11.86
C GLU A 177 -13.01 -3.14 -12.98
N GLY A 178 -14.07 -3.91 -12.77
CA GLY A 178 -14.55 -4.92 -13.72
C GLY A 178 -13.58 -6.08 -13.95
N LEU A 179 -12.69 -6.35 -12.98
CA LEU A 179 -11.65 -7.38 -13.05
C LEU A 179 -12.12 -8.70 -12.43
N LYS A 180 -11.56 -9.80 -12.92
CA LYS A 180 -11.74 -11.16 -12.40
C LYS A 180 -10.40 -11.80 -12.08
N PHE A 181 -10.41 -12.87 -11.28
CA PHE A 181 -9.22 -13.69 -11.02
C PHE A 181 -8.58 -14.24 -12.31
N SER A 182 -9.38 -14.49 -13.36
CA SER A 182 -8.87 -14.87 -14.69
C SER A 182 -7.95 -13.83 -15.30
N ASP A 183 -8.22 -12.54 -15.09
CA ASP A 183 -7.42 -11.44 -15.64
C ASP A 183 -6.08 -11.33 -14.94
N LEU A 184 -6.05 -11.54 -13.61
CA LEU A 184 -4.83 -11.64 -12.83
C LEU A 184 -3.94 -12.79 -13.31
N ARG A 185 -4.54 -13.99 -13.54
CA ARG A 185 -3.81 -15.14 -14.09
C ARG A 185 -3.33 -14.92 -15.52
N ALA A 186 -4.10 -14.19 -16.33
CA ALA A 186 -3.70 -13.85 -17.70
C ALA A 186 -2.49 -12.91 -17.70
N ALA A 187 -2.42 -11.93 -16.79
CA ALA A 187 -1.28 -11.04 -16.64
C ALA A 187 0.00 -11.81 -16.29
N LEU A 188 -0.05 -12.74 -15.32
CA LEU A 188 1.11 -13.58 -14.94
C LEU A 188 1.74 -14.32 -16.12
N LYS A 189 0.95 -14.74 -17.12
CA LYS A 189 1.42 -15.48 -18.30
C LYS A 189 2.17 -14.60 -19.32
N ARG A 190 2.00 -13.28 -19.26
CA ARG A 190 2.55 -12.34 -20.25
C ARG A 190 3.88 -11.69 -19.84
N PHE A 191 4.34 -11.89 -18.60
CA PHE A 191 5.56 -11.26 -18.09
C PHE A 191 6.84 -11.61 -18.86
N GLY A 192 6.86 -12.76 -19.55
CA GLY A 192 8.01 -13.23 -20.32
C GLY A 192 8.43 -12.35 -21.51
N HIS A 193 7.62 -11.36 -21.90
CA HIS A 193 7.94 -10.43 -22.98
C HIS A 193 8.54 -9.11 -22.49
N ILE A 194 8.57 -8.89 -21.16
CA ILE A 194 8.96 -7.61 -20.58
C ILE A 194 10.47 -7.59 -20.35
N ARG A 195 11.11 -6.53 -20.82
CA ARG A 195 12.54 -6.26 -20.59
C ARG A 195 12.67 -5.24 -19.48
N VAL A 196 13.42 -5.59 -18.45
CA VAL A 196 13.59 -4.73 -17.27
C VAL A 196 15.07 -4.45 -17.02
N HIS A 197 15.41 -3.19 -16.81
CA HIS A 197 16.73 -2.78 -16.35
C HIS A 197 16.68 -2.42 -14.88
N VAL A 198 17.23 -3.27 -14.04
CA VAL A 198 17.43 -2.97 -12.62
C VAL A 198 18.75 -2.22 -12.45
N VAL A 199 18.71 -1.13 -11.72
CA VAL A 199 19.88 -0.31 -11.38
C VAL A 199 19.91 -0.11 -9.87
N GLY A 200 21.01 -0.43 -9.21
CA GLY A 200 21.04 -0.23 -7.76
C GLY A 200 22.23 -0.85 -7.03
N ASP A 201 22.15 -0.77 -5.72
CA ASP A 201 23.18 -1.28 -4.81
C ASP A 201 23.06 -2.80 -4.64
N THR A 202 24.14 -3.54 -4.91
CA THR A 202 24.22 -4.97 -4.55
C THR A 202 24.62 -5.13 -3.10
N ILE A 203 23.98 -6.08 -2.43
CA ILE A 203 24.32 -6.55 -1.09
C ILE A 203 24.58 -8.05 -1.15
N VAL A 204 25.58 -8.51 -0.42
CA VAL A 204 25.72 -9.94 -0.12
C VAL A 204 25.32 -10.14 1.35
N ASP A 205 24.20 -10.82 1.55
CA ASP A 205 23.72 -11.19 2.88
C ASP A 205 24.35 -12.54 3.27
N SER A 206 25.20 -12.54 4.30
CA SER A 206 25.87 -13.71 4.82
C SER A 206 25.25 -14.15 6.13
N TYR A 207 25.01 -15.46 6.27
CA TYR A 207 24.54 -16.08 7.50
C TYR A 207 25.62 -17.03 8.01
N THR A 208 26.33 -16.61 9.09
CA THR A 208 27.36 -17.40 9.73
C THR A 208 26.75 -18.18 10.89
N GLN A 209 26.59 -19.46 10.70
CA GLN A 209 26.13 -20.38 11.73
C GLN A 209 27.25 -20.68 12.71
N THR A 210 26.94 -20.62 14.00
CA THR A 210 27.91 -20.80 15.07
C THR A 210 27.29 -21.55 16.24
N THR A 211 28.15 -22.21 17.04
CA THR A 211 27.77 -22.76 18.33
C THR A 211 28.33 -21.89 19.45
N LEU A 212 27.49 -21.52 20.42
CA LEU A 212 27.92 -20.77 21.60
C LEU A 212 28.80 -21.66 22.48
N VAL A 213 30.05 -21.26 22.69
CA VAL A 213 31.01 -21.98 23.56
C VAL A 213 30.90 -21.49 25.00
N GLY A 214 30.50 -20.24 25.20
CA GLY A 214 30.32 -19.60 26.51
C GLY A 214 30.92 -18.21 26.58
N GLY A 215 30.87 -17.60 27.76
CA GLY A 215 31.51 -16.32 28.04
C GLY A 215 32.95 -16.52 28.56
N THR A 216 33.86 -15.63 28.21
CA THR A 216 35.23 -15.65 28.77
C THR A 216 35.25 -14.94 30.12
N THR A 217 35.97 -15.51 31.10
CA THR A 217 36.05 -14.94 32.45
C THR A 217 36.98 -13.71 32.54
N LYS A 218 37.88 -13.53 31.57
CA LYS A 218 38.82 -12.40 31.55
C LYS A 218 38.25 -11.13 30.92
N THR A 219 37.34 -11.28 29.97
CA THR A 219 36.65 -10.18 29.31
C THR A 219 35.18 -10.60 29.09
N PRO A 220 34.19 -9.73 29.28
CA PRO A 220 32.76 -10.06 29.07
C PRO A 220 32.50 -10.16 27.56
N THR A 221 32.89 -11.30 26.95
CA THR A 221 32.83 -11.54 25.52
C THR A 221 32.20 -12.91 25.26
N PHE A 222 31.26 -12.99 24.33
CA PHE A 222 30.77 -14.28 23.85
C PHE A 222 31.83 -14.96 22.98
N SER A 223 32.08 -16.22 23.26
CA SER A 223 32.94 -17.08 22.42
C SER A 223 32.03 -18.02 21.63
N VAL A 224 32.17 -18.00 20.32
CA VAL A 224 31.42 -18.86 19.40
C VAL A 224 32.37 -19.65 18.52
N ARG A 225 32.00 -20.90 18.22
CA ARG A 225 32.71 -21.74 17.26
C ARG A 225 32.00 -21.61 15.90
N PHE A 226 32.76 -21.29 14.85
CA PHE A 226 32.28 -21.28 13.47
C PHE A 226 31.88 -22.69 13.03
N GLU A 227 30.75 -22.80 12.34
CA GLU A 227 30.27 -24.04 11.75
C GLU A 227 30.17 -23.95 10.23
N SER A 228 29.43 -22.97 9.71
CA SER A 228 29.24 -22.77 8.28
C SER A 228 28.91 -21.31 7.98
N GLN A 229 29.06 -20.90 6.71
CA GLN A 229 28.57 -19.63 6.21
C GLN A 229 27.84 -19.88 4.89
N THR A 230 26.67 -19.25 4.74
CA THR A 230 25.89 -19.25 3.50
C THR A 230 25.72 -17.81 3.07
N ASP A 231 26.00 -17.54 1.80
CA ASP A 231 25.93 -16.20 1.20
C ASP A 231 24.77 -16.13 0.22
N TYR A 232 24.03 -15.04 0.23
CA TYR A 232 22.91 -14.77 -0.68
C TYR A 232 23.10 -13.40 -1.34
N VAL A 233 22.72 -13.30 -2.61
CA VAL A 233 22.65 -12.01 -3.30
C VAL A 233 21.38 -11.30 -2.88
N GLY A 234 21.53 -10.14 -2.24
CA GLY A 234 20.49 -9.25 -1.74
C GLY A 234 20.50 -7.89 -2.42
N GLY A 235 19.83 -6.92 -1.82
CA GLY A 235 19.68 -5.58 -2.35
C GLY A 235 19.01 -5.57 -3.72
N ALA A 236 19.49 -4.73 -4.65
CA ALA A 236 18.96 -4.67 -6.02
C ALA A 236 19.09 -6.01 -6.78
N GLY A 237 20.03 -6.86 -6.36
CA GLY A 237 20.22 -8.20 -6.95
C GLY A 237 19.03 -9.14 -6.68
N VAL A 238 18.40 -9.08 -5.49
CA VAL A 238 17.21 -9.92 -5.22
C VAL A 238 15.99 -9.43 -5.98
N VAL A 239 15.83 -8.13 -6.20
CA VAL A 239 14.77 -7.59 -7.08
C VAL A 239 14.96 -8.12 -8.50
N ALA A 240 16.19 -8.11 -9.02
CA ALA A 240 16.50 -8.65 -10.33
C ALA A 240 16.18 -10.16 -10.42
N LYS A 241 16.45 -10.92 -9.34
CA LYS A 241 16.12 -12.36 -9.26
C LYS A 241 14.60 -12.61 -9.25
N HIS A 242 13.81 -11.82 -8.52
CA HIS A 242 12.35 -11.91 -8.56
C HIS A 242 11.78 -11.61 -9.95
N LEU A 243 12.28 -10.55 -10.62
CA LEU A 243 11.88 -10.21 -11.98
C LEU A 243 12.22 -11.33 -12.99
N ALA A 244 13.42 -11.91 -12.89
CA ALA A 244 13.83 -13.02 -13.75
C ALA A 244 13.00 -14.29 -13.46
N ALA A 245 12.74 -14.62 -12.20
CA ALA A 245 11.90 -15.74 -11.81
C ALA A 245 10.44 -15.57 -12.27
N ALA A 246 9.95 -14.32 -12.33
CA ALA A 246 8.65 -13.99 -12.90
C ALA A 246 8.62 -14.09 -14.43
N GLY A 247 9.76 -14.33 -15.09
CA GLY A 247 9.90 -14.58 -16.52
C GLY A 247 10.44 -13.41 -17.33
N ALA A 248 10.70 -12.24 -16.76
CA ALA A 248 11.20 -11.07 -17.48
C ALA A 248 12.64 -11.24 -17.99
N ASP A 249 12.98 -10.57 -19.11
CA ASP A 249 14.39 -10.42 -19.56
C ASP A 249 15.06 -9.30 -18.78
N VAL A 250 15.96 -9.66 -17.85
CA VAL A 250 16.53 -8.74 -16.88
C VAL A 250 17.96 -8.37 -17.21
N THR A 251 18.23 -7.07 -17.30
CA THR A 251 19.58 -6.50 -17.24
C THR A 251 19.78 -5.84 -15.87
N PHE A 252 20.90 -6.07 -15.22
CA PHE A 252 21.22 -5.50 -13.92
C PHE A 252 22.52 -4.71 -13.96
N THR A 253 22.47 -3.42 -13.64
CA THR A 253 23.66 -2.56 -13.51
C THR A 253 23.91 -2.22 -12.04
N THR A 254 25.11 -2.52 -11.56
CA THR A 254 25.50 -2.33 -10.18
C THR A 254 27.00 -2.05 -10.05
N VAL A 255 27.43 -1.55 -8.89
CA VAL A 255 28.85 -1.40 -8.52
C VAL A 255 29.26 -2.52 -7.58
N LEU A 256 30.42 -3.13 -7.85
CA LEU A 256 31.02 -4.17 -7.04
C LEU A 256 32.48 -3.80 -6.72
N GLY A 257 33.01 -4.30 -5.61
CA GLY A 257 34.41 -4.25 -5.29
C GLY A 257 35.24 -5.24 -6.11
N GLU A 258 36.56 -5.18 -6.00
CA GLU A 258 37.47 -6.19 -6.57
C GLU A 258 37.78 -7.22 -5.48
N ASP A 259 36.81 -8.09 -5.15
CA ASP A 259 36.89 -9.05 -4.05
C ASP A 259 36.13 -10.36 -4.36
N LYS A 260 36.21 -11.35 -3.46
CA LYS A 260 35.55 -12.66 -3.60
C LYS A 260 34.04 -12.59 -3.79
N PHE A 261 33.40 -11.56 -3.25
CA PHE A 261 31.95 -11.41 -3.36
C PHE A 261 31.53 -10.93 -4.74
N LYS A 262 32.41 -10.23 -5.48
CA LYS A 262 32.17 -9.90 -6.89
C LYS A 262 31.93 -11.18 -7.70
N ASP A 263 32.83 -12.12 -7.60
CA ASP A 263 32.75 -13.37 -8.38
C ASP A 263 31.52 -14.18 -7.98
N PHE A 264 31.23 -14.28 -6.68
CA PHE A 264 30.03 -14.91 -6.16
C PHE A 264 28.75 -14.28 -6.74
N VAL A 265 28.62 -12.94 -6.73
CA VAL A 265 27.44 -12.22 -7.25
C VAL A 265 27.27 -12.49 -8.75
N LEU A 266 28.34 -12.39 -9.53
CA LEU A 266 28.29 -12.63 -10.98
C LEU A 266 27.88 -14.04 -11.33
N GLU A 267 28.42 -15.05 -10.63
CA GLU A 267 28.09 -16.46 -10.82
C GLU A 267 26.65 -16.78 -10.43
N ASP A 268 26.18 -16.24 -9.27
CA ASP A 268 24.83 -16.49 -8.79
C ASP A 268 23.76 -15.90 -9.70
N LEU A 269 23.96 -14.66 -10.15
CA LEU A 269 23.02 -14.01 -11.08
C LEU A 269 23.04 -14.62 -12.49
N ALA A 270 24.21 -15.09 -12.96
CA ALA A 270 24.31 -15.78 -14.25
C ALA A 270 23.53 -17.11 -14.27
N LYS A 271 23.47 -17.84 -13.15
CA LYS A 271 22.70 -19.10 -13.02
C LYS A 271 21.21 -18.92 -13.31
N VAL A 272 20.67 -17.72 -13.06
CA VAL A 272 19.25 -17.39 -13.28
C VAL A 272 19.04 -16.53 -14.53
N GLY A 273 20.05 -16.44 -15.42
CA GLY A 273 19.95 -15.81 -16.73
C GLY A 273 19.96 -14.27 -16.73
N ILE A 274 20.33 -13.63 -15.63
CA ILE A 274 20.40 -12.16 -15.54
C ILE A 274 21.65 -11.64 -16.24
N LYS A 275 21.49 -10.65 -17.12
CA LYS A 275 22.59 -9.93 -17.79
C LYS A 275 23.16 -8.87 -16.84
N VAL A 276 24.35 -9.12 -16.28
CA VAL A 276 24.94 -8.20 -15.30
C VAL A 276 25.91 -7.24 -15.98
N ASN A 277 25.67 -5.95 -15.82
CA ASN A 277 26.60 -4.86 -16.13
C ASN A 277 27.33 -4.45 -14.83
N ALA A 278 28.31 -5.24 -14.38
CA ALA A 278 29.08 -4.91 -13.20
C ALA A 278 30.08 -3.77 -13.50
N ILE A 279 30.00 -2.71 -12.70
CA ILE A 279 30.97 -1.62 -12.70
C ILE A 279 31.89 -1.86 -11.51
N ILE A 280 33.18 -2.06 -11.78
CA ILE A 280 34.14 -2.44 -10.73
C ILE A 280 34.80 -1.19 -10.16
N ASP A 281 34.70 -1.06 -8.84
CA ASP A 281 35.40 -0.03 -8.06
C ASP A 281 36.36 -0.68 -7.03
N PRO A 282 37.66 -0.76 -7.35
CA PRO A 282 38.63 -1.39 -6.46
C PRO A 282 38.88 -0.59 -5.13
N THR A 283 38.31 0.62 -5.05
CA THR A 283 38.48 1.47 -3.86
C THR A 283 37.44 1.23 -2.77
N ARG A 284 36.45 0.33 -3.03
CA ARG A 284 35.44 -0.06 -2.07
C ARG A 284 35.22 -1.58 -2.07
N PRO A 285 34.81 -2.15 -0.93
CA PRO A 285 34.39 -3.55 -0.91
C PRO A 285 33.01 -3.72 -1.57
N THR A 286 32.73 -4.90 -2.10
CA THR A 286 31.35 -5.34 -2.32
C THR A 286 30.63 -5.34 -0.98
N THR A 287 29.45 -4.70 -0.90
CA THR A 287 28.70 -4.60 0.36
C THR A 287 28.34 -5.98 0.88
N ASN A 288 28.80 -6.32 2.08
CA ASN A 288 28.46 -7.56 2.76
C ASN A 288 27.84 -7.28 4.14
N LYS A 289 26.75 -7.94 4.44
CA LYS A 289 26.04 -7.89 5.73
C LYS A 289 26.02 -9.28 6.33
N ASN A 290 26.89 -9.54 7.29
CA ASN A 290 27.05 -10.87 7.88
C ASN A 290 26.37 -10.97 9.25
N ALA A 291 25.34 -11.83 9.35
CA ALA A 291 24.66 -12.16 10.58
C ALA A 291 25.28 -13.41 11.22
N PHE A 292 25.77 -13.29 12.44
CA PHE A 292 26.25 -14.42 13.24
C PHE A 292 25.11 -15.00 14.06
N ILE A 293 24.83 -16.28 13.88
CA ILE A 293 23.68 -16.98 14.45
C ILE A 293 24.16 -18.14 15.32
N ALA A 294 23.62 -18.25 16.53
CA ALA A 294 23.84 -19.40 17.41
C ALA A 294 22.51 -19.85 18.02
N GLY A 295 22.18 -21.13 17.87
CA GLY A 295 20.94 -21.71 18.42
C GLY A 295 19.67 -20.99 17.94
N GLY A 296 19.66 -20.49 16.70
CA GLY A 296 18.54 -19.74 16.12
C GLY A 296 18.49 -18.24 16.46
N TYR A 297 19.39 -17.76 17.32
CA TYR A 297 19.44 -16.34 17.70
C TYR A 297 20.51 -15.58 16.93
N ARG A 298 20.17 -14.41 16.38
CA ARG A 298 21.14 -13.48 15.78
C ARG A 298 21.91 -12.81 16.92
N LEU A 299 23.20 -13.18 17.11
CA LEU A 299 24.05 -12.65 18.15
C LEU A 299 24.64 -11.28 17.79
N LEU A 300 25.04 -11.13 16.54
CA LEU A 300 25.79 -9.99 16.03
C LEU A 300 25.56 -9.86 14.53
N LYS A 301 25.57 -8.64 14.02
CA LYS A 301 25.64 -8.33 12.60
C LYS A 301 26.88 -7.52 12.32
N VAL A 302 27.71 -7.96 11.38
CA VAL A 302 28.92 -7.28 10.93
C VAL A 302 28.73 -6.84 9.50
N ASP A 303 28.72 -5.52 9.28
CA ASP A 303 28.56 -4.92 7.97
C ASP A 303 29.94 -4.48 7.43
N THR A 304 30.36 -5.03 6.28
CA THR A 304 31.51 -4.58 5.50
C THR A 304 31.00 -3.81 4.30
N LEU A 305 31.13 -2.49 4.35
CA LEU A 305 30.55 -1.62 3.34
C LEU A 305 31.26 -0.26 3.24
N ASP A 306 31.07 0.41 2.11
CA ASP A 306 31.45 1.80 1.91
C ASP A 306 30.25 2.58 1.35
N ASN A 307 29.68 3.44 2.19
CA ASN A 307 28.51 4.26 1.84
C ASN A 307 28.89 5.61 1.20
N ARG A 308 30.15 5.85 0.86
CA ARG A 308 30.50 7.07 0.12
C ARG A 308 29.82 7.08 -1.25
N SER A 309 29.43 8.25 -1.70
CA SER A 309 28.94 8.43 -3.06
C SER A 309 29.94 7.85 -4.08
N ILE A 310 29.45 7.21 -5.11
CA ILE A 310 30.26 6.77 -6.24
C ILE A 310 30.93 7.98 -6.92
N SER A 311 32.10 7.77 -7.52
CA SER A 311 32.82 8.83 -8.23
C SER A 311 32.10 9.24 -9.51
N GLN A 312 32.42 10.44 -10.04
CA GLN A 312 31.83 10.92 -11.29
C GLN A 312 32.09 9.95 -12.44
N ARG A 313 33.29 9.35 -12.53
CA ARG A 313 33.58 8.31 -13.52
C ARG A 313 32.57 7.16 -13.49
N LEU A 314 32.24 6.67 -12.31
CA LEU A 314 31.27 5.59 -12.15
C LEU A 314 29.85 6.05 -12.50
N VAL A 315 29.47 7.29 -12.14
CA VAL A 315 28.18 7.87 -12.59
C VAL A 315 28.10 7.88 -14.10
N ASP A 316 29.16 8.29 -14.79
CA ASP A 316 29.19 8.33 -16.26
C ASP A 316 29.09 6.92 -16.88
N GLU A 317 29.71 5.92 -16.26
CA GLU A 317 29.58 4.51 -16.66
C GLU A 317 28.13 4.00 -16.46
N PHE A 318 27.48 4.32 -15.33
CA PHE A 318 26.06 4.02 -15.11
C PHE A 318 25.17 4.66 -16.18
N ARG A 319 25.37 5.96 -16.44
CA ARG A 319 24.64 6.70 -17.49
C ARG A 319 24.72 6.02 -18.85
N ASP A 320 25.95 5.63 -19.23
CA ASP A 320 26.19 4.94 -20.51
C ASP A 320 25.46 3.60 -20.59
N LYS A 321 25.46 2.81 -19.49
CA LYS A 321 24.75 1.54 -19.44
C LYS A 321 23.23 1.74 -19.47
N ILE A 322 22.70 2.72 -18.74
CA ILE A 322 21.25 3.01 -18.74
C ILE A 322 20.80 3.44 -20.13
N ALA A 323 21.49 4.40 -20.75
CA ALA A 323 21.12 4.94 -22.06
C ALA A 323 21.16 3.91 -23.20
N LYS A 324 22.08 2.95 -23.15
CA LYS A 324 22.26 1.93 -24.19
C LYS A 324 21.33 0.73 -24.06
N THR A 325 20.67 0.55 -22.92
CA THR A 325 19.82 -0.62 -22.67
C THR A 325 18.38 -0.34 -23.09
N LYS A 326 17.92 -1.00 -24.15
CA LYS A 326 16.52 -0.89 -24.62
C LYS A 326 15.62 -1.76 -23.75
N VAL A 327 14.74 -1.15 -22.98
CA VAL A 327 13.88 -1.82 -22.01
C VAL A 327 12.48 -1.21 -21.96
N ASP A 328 11.56 -1.96 -21.39
CA ASP A 328 10.18 -1.55 -21.18
C ASP A 328 10.02 -0.89 -19.80
N ALA A 329 10.90 -1.22 -18.83
CA ALA A 329 10.97 -0.58 -17.52
C ALA A 329 12.40 -0.42 -17.01
N VAL A 330 12.62 0.63 -16.22
CA VAL A 330 13.84 0.84 -15.43
C VAL A 330 13.44 0.90 -13.95
N VAL A 331 14.09 0.06 -13.11
CA VAL A 331 13.83 -0.05 -11.68
C VAL A 331 15.06 0.43 -10.90
N PHE A 332 14.93 1.54 -10.18
CA PHE A 332 15.96 2.06 -9.31
C PHE A 332 15.76 1.52 -7.89
N CYS A 333 16.70 0.70 -7.42
CA CYS A 333 16.68 0.07 -6.10
C CYS A 333 17.77 0.69 -5.22
N ASP A 334 17.38 1.59 -4.34
CA ASP A 334 18.27 2.38 -3.52
C ASP A 334 18.36 1.83 -2.09
N PHE A 335 19.46 1.16 -1.80
CA PHE A 335 19.80 0.64 -0.46
C PHE A 335 20.79 1.54 0.30
N ARG A 336 21.06 2.74 -0.22
CA ARG A 336 21.94 3.75 0.38
C ARG A 336 23.40 3.33 0.52
N HIS A 337 23.90 2.49 -0.38
CA HIS A 337 25.30 2.06 -0.41
C HIS A 337 26.16 2.80 -1.45
N GLY A 338 25.69 3.97 -1.91
CA GLY A 338 26.50 4.95 -2.62
C GLY A 338 26.15 5.19 -4.07
N VAL A 339 25.33 4.33 -4.72
CA VAL A 339 24.87 4.54 -6.09
C VAL A 339 23.94 5.75 -6.16
N PHE A 340 22.94 5.83 -5.28
CA PHE A 340 21.93 6.88 -5.31
C PHE A 340 22.10 7.92 -4.20
N ASN A 341 21.98 9.17 -4.58
CA ASN A 341 21.90 10.35 -3.71
C ASN A 341 21.42 11.56 -4.54
N ARG A 342 21.18 12.70 -3.90
CA ARG A 342 20.70 13.93 -4.57
C ARG A 342 21.55 14.42 -5.74
N ARG A 343 22.84 14.02 -5.84
CA ARG A 343 23.73 14.42 -6.94
C ARG A 343 23.75 13.39 -8.06
N THR A 344 23.60 12.10 -7.74
CA THR A 344 23.68 11.01 -8.71
C THR A 344 22.33 10.70 -9.34
N ILE A 345 21.21 10.85 -8.62
CA ILE A 345 19.86 10.54 -9.12
C ILE A 345 19.51 11.36 -10.39
N PRO A 346 19.61 12.71 -10.42
CA PRO A 346 19.18 13.46 -11.59
C PRO A 346 19.88 13.04 -12.89
N PRO A 347 21.24 12.97 -12.96
CA PRO A 347 21.91 12.55 -14.20
C PRO A 347 21.64 11.10 -14.61
N LEU A 348 21.28 10.20 -13.66
CA LEU A 348 20.88 8.83 -13.98
C LEU A 348 19.46 8.77 -14.53
N VAL A 349 18.54 9.56 -13.97
CA VAL A 349 17.15 9.67 -14.46
C VAL A 349 17.10 10.23 -15.87
N GLU A 350 17.90 11.25 -16.20
CA GLU A 350 18.00 11.83 -17.54
C GLU A 350 18.40 10.83 -18.63
N CYS A 351 19.06 9.75 -18.25
CA CYS A 351 19.52 8.72 -19.19
C CYS A 351 18.53 7.57 -19.39
N ILE A 352 17.42 7.57 -18.67
CA ILE A 352 16.37 6.54 -18.85
C ILE A 352 15.79 6.68 -20.26
N PRO A 353 15.72 5.59 -21.05
CA PRO A 353 15.15 5.64 -22.39
C PRO A 353 13.73 6.19 -22.40
N GLU A 354 13.42 7.01 -23.39
CA GLU A 354 12.06 7.53 -23.58
C GLU A 354 11.04 6.40 -23.72
N GLY A 355 9.92 6.51 -23.02
CA GLY A 355 8.85 5.51 -23.00
C GLY A 355 9.09 4.34 -22.05
N ALA A 356 10.26 4.21 -21.43
CA ALA A 356 10.47 3.21 -20.38
C ALA A 356 9.73 3.59 -19.09
N TYR A 357 9.04 2.62 -18.49
CA TYR A 357 8.32 2.79 -17.23
C TYR A 357 9.32 2.96 -16.08
N ARG A 358 9.22 4.05 -15.31
CA ARG A 358 10.17 4.42 -14.28
C ARG A 358 9.67 3.99 -12.91
N VAL A 359 10.45 3.15 -12.23
CA VAL A 359 10.11 2.60 -10.91
C VAL A 359 11.22 2.88 -9.93
N ALA A 360 10.88 3.25 -8.69
CA ALA A 360 11.85 3.43 -7.62
C ALA A 360 11.37 2.84 -6.29
N ASP A 361 12.31 2.22 -5.59
CA ASP A 361 12.20 1.86 -4.17
C ASP A 361 13.45 2.38 -3.45
N SER A 362 13.28 3.01 -2.28
CA SER A 362 14.38 3.63 -1.54
C SER A 362 14.25 3.35 -0.06
N GLN A 363 15.19 2.63 0.48
CA GLN A 363 15.19 2.22 1.88
C GLN A 363 15.73 3.30 2.82
N VAL A 364 15.15 3.38 4.01
CA VAL A 364 15.69 4.11 5.15
C VAL A 364 16.51 3.14 6.01
N ALA A 365 17.83 3.16 5.78
CA ALA A 365 18.79 2.32 6.51
C ALA A 365 19.63 3.17 7.50
N SER A 366 20.88 2.81 7.71
CA SER A 366 21.85 3.58 8.51
C SER A 366 22.19 4.96 7.92
N ARG A 367 21.91 5.18 6.63
CA ARG A 367 21.91 6.50 5.99
C ARG A 367 20.48 6.87 5.58
N TRP A 368 20.23 8.15 5.59
CA TRP A 368 18.92 8.72 5.30
C TRP A 368 18.65 8.71 3.81
N GLY A 369 17.85 7.73 3.34
CA GLY A 369 17.24 7.71 2.05
C GLY A 369 15.96 8.52 2.04
N ASN A 370 15.64 9.14 0.92
CA ASN A 370 14.38 9.82 0.76
C ASN A 370 13.76 9.44 -0.59
N ILE A 371 12.65 8.74 -0.56
CA ILE A 371 11.91 8.35 -1.77
C ILE A 371 11.49 9.59 -2.59
N LEU A 372 11.36 10.77 -1.97
CA LEU A 372 11.07 12.03 -2.67
C LEU A 372 12.22 12.50 -3.59
N ASP A 373 13.44 11.94 -3.44
CA ASP A 373 14.52 12.21 -4.39
C ASP A 373 14.22 11.62 -5.80
N PHE A 374 13.21 10.72 -5.92
CA PHE A 374 12.74 10.09 -7.17
C PHE A 374 11.44 10.73 -7.66
N GLU A 375 11.39 12.07 -7.71
CA GLU A 375 10.23 12.85 -8.14
C GLU A 375 9.81 12.51 -9.57
N GLY A 376 8.50 12.40 -9.79
CA GLY A 376 7.91 12.19 -11.13
C GLY A 376 8.09 10.79 -11.71
N PHE A 377 8.40 9.79 -10.88
CA PHE A 377 8.42 8.40 -11.31
C PHE A 377 7.02 7.86 -11.58
N ASP A 378 6.93 6.82 -12.41
CA ASP A 378 5.63 6.21 -12.73
C ASP A 378 5.11 5.37 -11.53
N LEU A 379 6.01 4.67 -10.83
CA LEU A 379 5.69 3.87 -9.65
C LEU A 379 6.76 4.04 -8.56
N ILE A 380 6.32 4.27 -7.32
CA ILE A 380 7.17 4.18 -6.12
C ILE A 380 6.54 3.27 -5.08
N THR A 381 7.37 2.53 -4.30
CA THR A 381 6.88 1.49 -3.38
C THR A 381 7.44 1.60 -1.95
N PRO A 382 7.36 2.76 -1.28
CA PRO A 382 7.87 2.91 0.07
C PRO A 382 7.04 2.12 1.09
N ASN A 383 7.66 1.77 2.22
CA ASN A 383 6.92 1.33 3.41
C ASN A 383 6.51 2.52 4.29
N GLU A 384 5.69 2.27 5.32
CA GLU A 384 5.20 3.31 6.23
C GLU A 384 6.35 4.07 6.91
N ARG A 385 7.41 3.38 7.33
CA ARG A 385 8.58 4.02 7.97
C ARG A 385 9.33 4.93 7.00
N GLU A 386 9.49 4.51 5.76
CA GLU A 386 10.12 5.30 4.70
C GLU A 386 9.29 6.53 4.34
N ALA A 387 7.96 6.38 4.29
CA ALA A 387 7.02 7.49 4.07
C ALA A 387 7.09 8.52 5.21
N ARG A 388 7.04 8.06 6.46
CA ARG A 388 7.15 8.93 7.65
C ARG A 388 8.48 9.68 7.67
N PHE A 389 9.54 8.98 7.33
CA PHE A 389 10.87 9.58 7.27
C PHE A 389 10.97 10.64 6.16
N ALA A 390 10.44 10.34 4.97
CA ALA A 390 10.48 11.24 3.82
C ALA A 390 9.78 12.58 4.09
N LEU A 391 8.66 12.53 4.81
CA LEU A 391 7.85 13.70 5.17
C LEU A 391 8.24 14.33 6.51
N GLY A 392 9.07 13.66 7.32
CA GLY A 392 9.37 14.09 8.70
C GLY A 392 8.14 14.04 9.61
N ASP A 393 7.16 13.18 9.31
CA ASP A 393 5.86 13.08 9.98
C ASP A 393 5.74 11.77 10.76
N GLN A 394 5.68 11.86 12.09
CA GLN A 394 5.52 10.72 12.98
C GLN A 394 4.09 10.57 13.52
N ASP A 395 3.26 11.59 13.38
CA ASP A 395 2.00 11.73 14.10
C ASP A 395 0.76 11.44 13.23
N SER A 396 0.83 11.73 11.94
CA SER A 396 -0.31 11.55 11.03
C SER A 396 -0.73 10.09 10.88
N VAL A 397 -2.02 9.86 10.73
CA VAL A 397 -2.55 8.55 10.34
C VAL A 397 -2.14 8.20 8.91
N VAL A 398 -2.07 6.92 8.60
CA VAL A 398 -1.41 6.40 7.38
C VAL A 398 -2.01 6.93 6.08
N ARG A 399 -3.35 7.09 5.99
CA ARG A 399 -3.98 7.55 4.74
C ARG A 399 -3.62 8.99 4.39
N PRO A 400 -3.79 9.99 5.26
CA PRO A 400 -3.29 11.35 5.00
C PRO A 400 -1.79 11.39 4.73
N LEU A 401 -0.98 10.62 5.47
CA LEU A 401 0.46 10.50 5.26
C LEU A 401 0.78 10.05 3.83
N GLY A 402 0.13 8.97 3.36
CA GLY A 402 0.34 8.44 2.02
C GLY A 402 -0.13 9.42 0.93
N LEU A 403 -1.25 10.11 1.14
CA LEU A 403 -1.74 11.12 0.21
C LEU A 403 -0.77 12.30 0.09
N GLU A 404 -0.22 12.76 1.20
CA GLU A 404 0.77 13.84 1.21
C GLU A 404 2.06 13.40 0.48
N LEU A 405 2.54 12.18 0.77
CA LEU A 405 3.70 11.63 0.06
C LEU A 405 3.45 11.51 -1.45
N TYR A 406 2.28 11.03 -1.85
CA TYR A 406 1.88 10.93 -3.25
C TYR A 406 1.92 12.28 -3.97
N LYS A 407 1.38 13.33 -3.33
CA LYS A 407 1.39 14.70 -3.87
C LYS A 407 2.80 15.26 -4.01
N GLN A 408 3.64 15.09 -2.97
CA GLN A 408 5.01 15.62 -2.98
C GLN A 408 5.92 14.86 -3.94
N ALA A 409 5.77 13.54 -4.06
CA ALA A 409 6.56 12.72 -4.99
C ALA A 409 6.17 12.95 -6.46
N LYS A 410 4.99 13.51 -6.73
CA LYS A 410 4.45 13.72 -8.08
C LYS A 410 4.52 12.45 -8.95
N CYS A 411 4.42 11.29 -8.33
CA CYS A 411 4.42 10.00 -9.02
C CYS A 411 3.02 9.69 -9.60
N LYS A 412 2.96 8.79 -10.59
CA LYS A 412 1.66 8.37 -11.14
C LYS A 412 0.98 7.36 -10.23
N THR A 413 1.77 6.46 -9.62
CA THR A 413 1.29 5.43 -8.70
C THR A 413 2.20 5.36 -7.49
N LEU A 414 1.62 5.36 -6.29
CA LEU A 414 2.29 5.09 -5.03
C LEU A 414 1.68 3.82 -4.42
N ILE A 415 2.49 2.79 -4.17
CA ILE A 415 2.10 1.63 -3.37
C ILE A 415 2.78 1.75 -2.00
N LEU A 416 2.02 2.12 -0.98
CA LEU A 416 2.49 2.25 0.39
C LEU A 416 2.38 0.90 1.12
N LYS A 417 3.52 0.28 1.41
CA LYS A 417 3.62 -1.01 2.11
C LYS A 417 3.38 -0.83 3.62
N MET A 418 2.51 -1.65 4.22
CA MET A 418 2.14 -1.57 5.64
C MET A 418 2.40 -2.87 6.42
N GLY A 419 3.31 -3.73 5.93
CA GLY A 419 3.64 -5.02 6.54
C GLY A 419 2.43 -5.96 6.58
N GLU A 420 2.13 -6.54 7.73
CA GLU A 420 1.01 -7.48 7.93
C GLU A 420 -0.37 -6.90 7.58
N ARG A 421 -0.50 -5.59 7.51
CA ARG A 421 -1.73 -4.89 7.11
C ARG A 421 -1.89 -4.72 5.60
N GLY A 422 -0.99 -5.28 4.80
CA GLY A 422 -1.03 -5.18 3.35
C GLY A 422 -0.50 -3.87 2.80
N LEU A 423 -1.25 -3.21 1.94
CA LEU A 423 -0.81 -1.99 1.26
C LEU A 423 -1.98 -1.03 0.94
N ILE A 424 -1.63 0.23 0.72
CA ILE A 424 -2.52 1.26 0.16
C ILE A 424 -1.90 1.74 -1.15
N THR A 425 -2.69 1.75 -2.21
CA THR A 425 -2.27 2.28 -3.51
C THR A 425 -2.96 3.60 -3.79
N TYR A 426 -2.17 4.64 -4.11
CA TYR A 426 -2.62 5.95 -4.57
C TYR A 426 -2.34 6.05 -6.06
N ARG A 427 -3.31 6.59 -6.81
CA ARG A 427 -3.24 6.72 -8.27
C ARG A 427 -3.88 8.02 -8.75
N THR A 428 -3.51 8.47 -9.95
CA THR A 428 -4.15 9.60 -10.60
C THR A 428 -5.42 9.13 -11.30
N ILE A 429 -6.55 9.75 -10.98
CA ILE A 429 -7.80 9.58 -11.73
C ILE A 429 -8.00 10.84 -12.59
N PRO A 430 -8.21 10.68 -13.92
CA PRO A 430 -8.11 11.80 -14.86
C PRO A 430 -9.16 12.91 -14.73
N GLU A 431 -10.27 12.73 -14.06
CA GLU A 431 -11.43 13.60 -14.21
C GLU A 431 -11.87 14.41 -12.98
N THR A 432 -11.46 14.07 -11.76
CA THR A 432 -11.73 14.91 -10.58
C THR A 432 -10.73 14.63 -9.44
N GLU A 433 -10.15 15.67 -8.85
CA GLU A 433 -9.37 15.57 -7.61
C GLU A 433 -10.20 15.04 -6.40
N GLU A 434 -11.49 14.92 -6.55
CA GLU A 434 -12.47 14.52 -5.55
C GLU A 434 -12.94 13.07 -5.67
N ASP A 435 -12.40 12.27 -6.62
CA ASP A 435 -12.85 10.89 -6.78
C ASP A 435 -12.33 10.03 -5.60
N PHE A 436 -13.29 9.44 -4.87
CA PHE A 436 -13.03 8.52 -3.76
C PHE A 436 -12.25 7.25 -4.19
N ARG A 437 -12.07 7.00 -5.49
CA ARG A 437 -11.26 5.93 -6.07
C ARG A 437 -9.79 6.29 -6.26
N ALA A 438 -9.37 7.48 -5.86
CA ALA A 438 -7.98 7.92 -5.93
C ALA A 438 -7.02 7.04 -5.10
N PHE A 439 -7.56 6.25 -4.17
CA PHE A 439 -6.79 5.19 -3.52
C PHE A 439 -7.66 3.97 -3.20
N PHE A 440 -7.00 2.83 -3.00
CA PHE A 440 -7.62 1.58 -2.53
C PHE A 440 -6.66 0.79 -1.66
N VAL A 441 -7.20 -0.17 -0.91
CA VAL A 441 -6.45 -1.02 0.03
C VAL A 441 -6.47 -2.46 -0.44
N VAL A 442 -5.32 -3.14 -0.34
CA VAL A 442 -5.21 -4.59 -0.52
C VAL A 442 -4.59 -5.14 0.76
N ASP A 443 -5.32 -5.99 1.46
CA ASP A 443 -4.84 -6.63 2.68
C ASP A 443 -3.71 -7.63 2.40
N SER A 444 -2.94 -7.98 3.42
CA SER A 444 -1.94 -9.05 3.31
C SER A 444 -2.62 -10.42 3.20
N PHE A 445 -2.11 -11.26 2.30
CA PHE A 445 -2.54 -12.64 2.12
C PHE A 445 -1.57 -13.67 2.69
N ALA A 446 -0.55 -13.25 3.42
CA ALA A 446 0.36 -14.15 4.14
C ALA A 446 -0.41 -14.86 5.27
N VAL A 447 -0.30 -16.21 5.32
CA VAL A 447 -0.99 -17.01 6.35
C VAL A 447 -0.03 -17.35 7.49
N ASN A 448 1.20 -17.78 7.14
CA ASN A 448 2.25 -18.12 8.09
C ASN A 448 3.51 -17.38 7.67
N VAL A 449 3.90 -16.39 8.45
CA VAL A 449 5.12 -15.62 8.16
C VAL A 449 6.32 -16.35 8.77
N ALA A 450 7.18 -16.89 7.90
CA ALA A 450 8.46 -17.50 8.29
C ALA A 450 9.56 -16.42 8.37
N ASP A 451 9.71 -15.62 7.32
CA ASP A 451 10.59 -14.43 7.26
C ASP A 451 9.94 -13.35 6.39
N ALA A 452 9.97 -12.10 6.83
CA ALA A 452 9.44 -10.98 6.07
C ALA A 452 10.50 -10.27 5.20
N VAL A 453 11.75 -10.70 5.27
CA VAL A 453 12.87 -10.11 4.51
C VAL A 453 12.71 -10.49 3.03
N GLY A 454 12.76 -9.51 2.13
CA GLY A 454 12.59 -9.75 0.68
C GLY A 454 11.15 -9.59 0.16
N SER A 455 10.14 -9.63 1.03
CA SER A 455 8.73 -9.50 0.61
C SER A 455 8.42 -8.19 -0.12
N GLY A 456 9.06 -7.08 0.29
CA GLY A 456 8.98 -5.80 -0.40
C GLY A 456 9.58 -5.83 -1.80
N ASP A 457 10.66 -6.59 -1.98
CA ASP A 457 11.34 -6.76 -3.27
C ASP A 457 10.51 -7.62 -4.24
N ALA A 458 9.86 -8.67 -3.71
CA ALA A 458 8.90 -9.47 -4.48
C ALA A 458 7.68 -8.65 -4.91
N LEU A 459 7.13 -7.82 -4.00
CA LEU A 459 6.05 -6.88 -4.33
C LEU A 459 6.47 -5.93 -5.45
N LEU A 460 7.62 -5.27 -5.32
CA LEU A 460 8.16 -4.33 -6.29
C LEU A 460 8.29 -4.99 -7.68
N ALA A 461 8.84 -6.20 -7.74
CA ALA A 461 9.04 -6.93 -8.98
C ALA A 461 7.71 -7.23 -9.69
N TYR A 462 6.76 -7.85 -8.99
CA TYR A 462 5.46 -8.21 -9.58
C TYR A 462 4.58 -7.01 -9.89
N ALA A 463 4.59 -5.97 -9.05
CA ALA A 463 3.88 -4.73 -9.33
C ALA A 463 4.45 -4.03 -10.57
N THR A 464 5.77 -3.99 -10.73
CA THR A 464 6.43 -3.44 -11.92
C THR A 464 5.97 -4.15 -13.19
N LEU A 465 6.06 -5.49 -13.22
CA LEU A 465 5.68 -6.27 -14.41
C LEU A 465 4.19 -6.11 -14.74
N ALA A 466 3.34 -6.13 -13.71
CA ALA A 466 1.91 -5.95 -13.90
C ALA A 466 1.55 -4.55 -14.42
N MET A 467 2.21 -3.49 -13.95
CA MET A 467 2.02 -2.12 -14.47
C MET A 467 2.46 -2.00 -15.93
N VAL A 468 3.60 -2.58 -16.29
CA VAL A 468 4.09 -2.55 -17.67
C VAL A 468 3.14 -3.28 -18.62
N ASP A 469 2.64 -4.45 -18.21
CA ASP A 469 1.76 -5.30 -19.03
C ASP A 469 0.33 -4.76 -19.13
N THR A 470 -0.26 -4.37 -18.00
CA THR A 470 -1.70 -4.09 -17.91
C THR A 470 -2.04 -2.61 -17.79
N LYS A 471 -1.09 -1.78 -17.34
CA LYS A 471 -1.31 -0.37 -16.97
C LYS A 471 -2.46 -0.20 -15.96
N ASN A 472 -2.64 -1.22 -15.10
CA ASN A 472 -3.71 -1.26 -14.12
C ASN A 472 -3.14 -1.44 -12.71
N GLU A 473 -3.35 -0.43 -11.86
CA GLU A 473 -2.81 -0.38 -10.51
C GLU A 473 -3.42 -1.44 -9.58
N VAL A 474 -4.66 -1.87 -9.83
CA VAL A 474 -5.30 -2.92 -9.04
C VAL A 474 -4.63 -4.26 -9.33
N VAL A 475 -4.41 -4.59 -10.61
CA VAL A 475 -3.68 -5.81 -11.01
C VAL A 475 -2.27 -5.81 -10.39
N ALA A 476 -1.56 -4.68 -10.46
CA ALA A 476 -0.22 -4.53 -9.90
C ALA A 476 -0.19 -4.72 -8.39
N SER A 477 -1.12 -4.09 -7.68
CA SER A 477 -1.21 -4.16 -6.22
C SER A 477 -1.57 -5.56 -5.73
N VAL A 478 -2.53 -6.21 -6.38
CA VAL A 478 -2.95 -7.57 -6.00
C VAL A 478 -1.85 -8.58 -6.29
N LEU A 479 -1.25 -8.58 -7.49
CA LEU A 479 -0.17 -9.52 -7.83
C LEU A 479 1.08 -9.26 -6.98
N GLY A 480 1.42 -7.99 -6.71
CA GLY A 480 2.49 -7.62 -5.80
C GLY A 480 2.24 -8.10 -4.36
N SER A 481 1.02 -7.93 -3.82
CA SER A 481 0.63 -8.42 -2.50
C SER A 481 0.68 -9.95 -2.41
N MET A 482 0.24 -10.66 -3.46
CA MET A 482 0.33 -12.12 -3.53
C MET A 482 1.77 -12.62 -3.57
N ALA A 483 2.64 -11.96 -4.34
CA ALA A 483 4.07 -12.30 -4.40
C ALA A 483 4.76 -12.06 -3.05
N ALA A 484 4.48 -10.93 -2.39
CA ALA A 484 4.98 -10.65 -1.04
C ALA A 484 4.51 -11.69 -0.02
N ALA A 485 3.25 -12.12 -0.11
CA ALA A 485 2.69 -13.14 0.78
C ALA A 485 3.37 -14.50 0.58
N VAL A 486 3.67 -14.88 -0.66
CA VAL A 486 4.41 -16.11 -0.98
C VAL A 486 5.83 -16.04 -0.41
N GLU A 487 6.54 -14.91 -0.62
CA GLU A 487 7.91 -14.71 -0.12
C GLU A 487 7.98 -14.85 1.41
N CYS A 488 7.05 -14.22 2.12
CA CYS A 488 6.97 -14.29 3.59
C CYS A 488 6.78 -15.72 4.14
N GLU A 489 6.27 -16.66 3.36
CA GLU A 489 5.97 -18.04 3.78
C GLU A 489 7.20 -18.96 3.68
N TYR A 490 8.30 -18.47 3.10
CA TYR A 490 9.58 -19.20 3.00
C TYR A 490 10.64 -18.58 3.90
N ASP A 491 11.62 -19.39 4.29
CA ASP A 491 12.81 -18.89 5.00
C ASP A 491 13.91 -18.54 4.00
N GLY A 492 14.39 -17.30 4.06
CA GLY A 492 15.41 -16.75 3.16
C GLY A 492 14.85 -16.14 1.86
N ASN A 493 15.71 -15.41 1.13
CA ASN A 493 15.37 -14.71 -0.12
C ASN A 493 15.21 -15.67 -1.31
N ILE A 494 14.07 -16.36 -1.39
CA ILE A 494 13.75 -17.30 -2.49
C ILE A 494 12.95 -16.56 -3.56
N PRO A 495 13.43 -16.51 -4.82
CA PRO A 495 12.71 -15.83 -5.89
C PRO A 495 11.35 -16.48 -6.15
N VAL A 496 10.30 -15.67 -6.09
CA VAL A 496 8.90 -16.10 -6.28
C VAL A 496 8.62 -16.33 -7.77
N SER A 497 8.08 -17.48 -8.12
CA SER A 497 7.67 -17.81 -9.50
C SER A 497 6.21 -17.44 -9.79
N PRO A 498 5.80 -17.26 -11.08
CA PRO A 498 4.40 -17.06 -11.44
C PRO A 498 3.47 -18.19 -11.00
N ASP A 499 3.98 -19.43 -10.93
CA ASP A 499 3.22 -20.58 -10.47
C ASP A 499 2.94 -20.52 -8.96
N ASP A 500 3.87 -19.98 -8.16
CA ASP A 500 3.65 -19.76 -6.73
C ASP A 500 2.55 -18.72 -6.51
N VAL A 501 2.62 -17.60 -7.20
CA VAL A 501 1.59 -16.55 -7.17
C VAL A 501 0.25 -17.08 -7.65
N ARG A 502 0.23 -17.88 -8.73
CA ARG A 502 -1.00 -18.51 -9.23
C ARG A 502 -1.62 -19.44 -8.19
N ARG A 503 -0.83 -20.28 -7.52
CA ARG A 503 -1.32 -21.15 -6.43
C ARG A 503 -1.92 -20.35 -5.29
N LYS A 504 -1.30 -19.22 -4.94
CA LYS A 504 -1.82 -18.30 -3.92
C LYS A 504 -3.16 -17.70 -4.34
N LEU A 505 -3.26 -17.19 -5.58
CA LEU A 505 -4.51 -16.68 -6.16
C LEU A 505 -5.62 -17.74 -6.15
N ASP A 506 -5.30 -18.99 -6.56
CA ASP A 506 -6.27 -20.08 -6.59
C ASP A 506 -6.76 -20.45 -5.18
N SER A 507 -5.90 -20.35 -4.18
CA SER A 507 -6.26 -20.54 -2.77
C SER A 507 -7.21 -19.47 -2.26
N VAL A 508 -6.97 -18.20 -2.63
CA VAL A 508 -7.82 -17.07 -2.24
C VAL A 508 -9.17 -17.13 -2.95
N GLU A 509 -9.19 -17.42 -4.26
CA GLU A 509 -10.43 -17.55 -5.03
C GLU A 509 -11.31 -18.69 -4.53
N LYS A 510 -10.71 -19.85 -4.15
CA LYS A 510 -11.47 -20.95 -3.56
C LYS A 510 -12.21 -20.56 -2.30
N ARG A 511 -11.59 -19.77 -1.42
CA ARG A 511 -12.27 -19.22 -0.24
C ARG A 511 -13.46 -18.34 -0.62
N ALA A 512 -13.32 -17.50 -1.67
CA ALA A 512 -14.38 -16.63 -2.17
C ALA A 512 -15.62 -17.36 -2.69
N ILE A 513 -15.49 -18.63 -3.09
CA ILE A 513 -16.59 -19.44 -3.63
C ILE A 513 -17.30 -20.24 -2.52
N PHE A 514 -16.62 -20.53 -1.41
CA PHE A 514 -17.10 -21.43 -0.35
C PHE A 514 -17.53 -20.69 0.93
N ASP A 515 -17.18 -19.42 1.10
CA ASP A 515 -17.67 -18.51 2.15
C ASP A 515 -18.79 -17.61 1.60
#